data_fc54339304cb0da4ad3fd4b5104a06e4
#
_entry.id   fc54339304cb0da4ad3fd4b5104a06e4
#
_cell.length_a   1.000
_cell.length_b   1.000
_cell.length_c   1.000
_cell.angle_alpha   90.00
_cell.angle_beta   90.00
_cell.angle_gamma   90.00
#
_symmetry.space_group_name_H-M   'P 1'
#
loop_
_entity.id
_entity.type
_entity.pdbx_description
1 polymer ?
#
loop_
_entity_poly.entity_id
_entity_poly.type
_entity_poly.pdbx_seq_one_letter_code
_entity_poly.pdbx_strand_id
1 'polypeptide(L)'
;MNRRKYTGQKNIVLDGYSLLYSSDQVSQGISDIAEAILGFYSGNCIVNIVPVMTGGMQFAASVLTCLENQSPGKWKVSPVFCSTYTSDSVPGRTQVEFPNGFDTKIELGAPTLILDAIYDSGRTLGELFILLKDKGLKLVRSAVLINRIVLDRPFQDPDFAVFELDSDKWVVGYGLDSNQLYRGLSGIYAKL
;
A
#
# COMPACT_ATOMS: atom_id res chain seq x y z
N MET A 1 -16.46 7.47 35.83
CA MET A 1 -16.16 7.50 34.39
C MET A 1 -16.07 6.05 33.90
N ASN A 2 -17.17 5.53 33.30
CA ASN A 2 -17.28 4.12 32.90
C ASN A 2 -16.40 3.90 31.65
N ARG A 3 -15.28 3.20 31.78
CA ARG A 3 -14.51 2.71 30.63
C ARG A 3 -15.33 1.62 29.94
N ARG A 4 -15.91 1.93 28.78
CA ARG A 4 -16.50 0.90 27.93
C ARG A 4 -15.39 -0.08 27.54
N LYS A 5 -15.51 -1.35 27.98
CA LYS A 5 -14.68 -2.44 27.46
C LYS A 5 -15.07 -2.63 25.98
N TYR A 6 -14.16 -2.37 25.07
CA TYR A 6 -14.31 -2.78 23.69
C TYR A 6 -14.19 -4.31 23.66
N THR A 7 -15.31 -5.00 23.61
CA THR A 7 -15.36 -6.45 23.51
C THR A 7 -15.57 -6.82 22.06
N GLY A 8 -14.57 -7.51 21.47
CA GLY A 8 -14.69 -8.36 20.29
C GLY A 8 -15.08 -7.67 18.98
N GLN A 9 -14.29 -7.94 17.94
CA GLN A 9 -14.68 -7.65 16.56
C GLN A 9 -15.98 -8.38 16.22
N LYS A 10 -17.06 -7.63 16.05
CA LYS A 10 -18.28 -8.16 15.42
C LYS A 10 -17.95 -8.38 13.94
N ASN A 11 -18.23 -9.57 13.42
CA ASN A 11 -18.24 -9.78 11.97
C ASN A 11 -19.17 -8.73 11.35
N ILE A 12 -18.57 -7.82 10.59
CA ILE A 12 -19.31 -6.76 9.91
C ILE A 12 -19.98 -7.42 8.70
N VAL A 13 -21.31 -7.38 8.68
CA VAL A 13 -22.09 -7.72 7.47
C VAL A 13 -22.23 -6.44 6.67
N LEU A 14 -21.66 -6.43 5.48
CA LEU A 14 -21.68 -5.30 4.56
C LEU A 14 -22.62 -5.63 3.40
N ASP A 15 -23.73 -4.87 3.31
CA ASP A 15 -24.73 -5.10 2.26
C ASP A 15 -24.14 -4.93 0.86
N GLY A 16 -24.40 -5.89 -0.03
CA GLY A 16 -23.84 -5.93 -1.39
C GLY A 16 -22.37 -6.35 -1.49
N TYR A 17 -21.76 -6.82 -0.39
CA TYR A 17 -20.37 -7.29 -0.36
C TYR A 17 -20.24 -8.62 0.38
N SER A 18 -19.24 -9.39 0.00
CA SER A 18 -18.83 -10.62 0.71
C SER A 18 -17.45 -10.43 1.31
N LEU A 19 -17.21 -10.98 2.50
CA LEU A 19 -15.88 -11.00 3.12
C LEU A 19 -14.92 -11.80 2.24
N LEU A 20 -13.81 -11.21 1.85
CA LEU A 20 -12.74 -11.83 1.07
C LEU A 20 -11.59 -12.27 1.98
N TYR A 21 -11.09 -11.34 2.80
CA TYR A 21 -10.06 -11.61 3.81
C TYR A 21 -10.48 -10.99 5.14
N SER A 22 -10.47 -11.80 6.20
CA SER A 22 -10.76 -11.35 7.56
C SER A 22 -9.64 -10.45 8.08
N SER A 23 -9.94 -9.69 9.15
CA SER A 23 -8.93 -8.85 9.83
C SER A 23 -7.73 -9.66 10.32
N ASP A 24 -7.96 -10.90 10.76
CA ASP A 24 -6.89 -11.78 11.25
C ASP A 24 -5.98 -12.25 10.11
N GLN A 25 -6.57 -12.58 8.96
CA GLN A 25 -5.80 -12.91 7.74
C GLN A 25 -4.99 -11.72 7.25
N VAL A 26 -5.58 -10.50 7.26
CA VAL A 26 -4.87 -9.27 6.89
C VAL A 26 -3.72 -9.01 7.86
N SER A 27 -3.95 -9.14 9.16
CA SER A 27 -2.91 -8.92 10.19
C SER A 27 -1.76 -9.92 10.05
N GLN A 28 -2.07 -11.20 9.80
CA GLN A 28 -1.06 -12.22 9.59
C GLN A 28 -0.25 -11.94 8.32
N GLY A 29 -0.92 -11.66 7.20
CA GLY A 29 -0.23 -11.36 5.94
C GLY A 29 0.67 -10.11 6.03
N ILE A 30 0.27 -9.10 6.82
CA ILE A 30 1.12 -7.93 7.10
C ILE A 30 2.36 -8.31 7.92
N SER A 31 2.22 -9.20 8.90
CA SER A 31 3.36 -9.70 9.65
C SER A 31 4.35 -10.44 8.75
N ASP A 32 3.84 -11.33 7.91
CA ASP A 32 4.64 -12.16 7.01
C ASP A 32 5.40 -11.31 5.98
N ILE A 33 4.72 -10.32 5.36
CA ILE A 33 5.37 -9.42 4.39
C ILE A 33 6.41 -8.51 5.07
N ALA A 34 6.15 -8.08 6.30
CA ALA A 34 7.11 -7.27 7.07
C ALA A 34 8.38 -8.06 7.36
N GLU A 35 8.30 -9.35 7.70
CA GLU A 35 9.46 -10.23 7.87
C GLU A 35 10.26 -10.38 6.56
N ALA A 36 9.58 -10.57 5.43
CA ALA A 36 10.24 -10.64 4.13
C ALA A 36 10.97 -9.34 3.78
N ILE A 37 10.35 -8.18 4.04
CA ILE A 37 10.94 -6.85 3.84
C ILE A 37 12.15 -6.66 4.76
N LEU A 38 12.07 -7.03 6.03
CA LEU A 38 13.18 -6.97 6.99
C LEU A 38 14.36 -7.81 6.54
N GLY A 39 14.11 -9.04 6.09
CA GLY A 39 15.14 -9.92 5.54
C GLY A 39 15.84 -9.32 4.33
N PHE A 40 15.06 -8.77 3.38
CA PHE A 40 15.57 -8.16 2.16
C PHE A 40 16.47 -6.94 2.45
N TYR A 41 16.07 -6.09 3.37
CA TYR A 41 16.82 -4.88 3.73
C TYR A 41 17.77 -5.06 4.91
N SER A 42 18.07 -6.27 5.36
CA SER A 42 18.87 -6.54 6.57
C SER A 42 20.23 -5.85 6.59
N GLY A 43 20.91 -5.73 5.44
CA GLY A 43 22.21 -5.08 5.29
C GLY A 43 22.17 -3.55 5.17
N ASN A 44 21.00 -2.90 5.17
CA ASN A 44 20.87 -1.46 4.97
C ASN A 44 20.73 -0.72 6.31
N CYS A 45 21.39 0.44 6.46
CA CYS A 45 21.23 1.31 7.62
C CYS A 45 19.98 2.18 7.53
N ILE A 46 19.67 2.69 6.35
CA ILE A 46 18.50 3.53 6.06
C ILE A 46 17.76 2.97 4.85
N VAL A 47 16.44 3.00 4.91
CA VAL A 47 15.52 2.68 3.80
C VAL A 47 14.45 3.76 3.72
N ASN A 48 14.23 4.31 2.54
CA ASN A 48 13.12 5.22 2.29
C ASN A 48 11.83 4.42 2.15
N ILE A 49 10.79 4.83 2.85
CA ILE A 49 9.42 4.30 2.74
C ILE A 49 8.57 5.37 2.08
N VAL A 50 7.94 5.03 0.96
CA VAL A 50 7.08 5.92 0.18
C VAL A 50 5.65 5.37 0.17
N PRO A 51 4.81 5.72 1.16
CA PRO A 51 3.40 5.37 1.16
C PRO A 51 2.64 6.08 0.05
N VAL A 52 1.80 5.36 -0.69
CA VAL A 52 0.89 5.92 -1.68
C VAL A 52 -0.44 6.28 -1.02
N MET A 53 -0.69 7.58 -0.92
CA MET A 53 -1.88 8.09 -0.26
C MET A 53 -3.03 8.24 -1.28
N THR A 54 -4.32 8.01 -0.92
CA THR A 54 -4.83 7.69 0.41
C THR A 54 -5.00 6.18 0.62
N GLY A 55 -5.08 5.40 -0.48
CA GLY A 55 -5.35 3.97 -0.44
C GLY A 55 -4.34 3.17 0.40
N GLY A 56 -3.06 3.41 0.18
CA GLY A 56 -1.97 2.72 0.89
C GLY A 56 -1.76 3.11 2.35
N MET A 57 -2.50 4.10 2.88
CA MET A 57 -2.28 4.66 4.22
C MET A 57 -2.32 3.58 5.32
N GLN A 58 -3.36 2.76 5.34
CA GLN A 58 -3.57 1.79 6.41
C GLN A 58 -2.57 0.63 6.32
N PHE A 59 -2.32 0.14 5.12
CA PHE A 59 -1.31 -0.88 4.86
C PHE A 59 0.09 -0.39 5.25
N ALA A 60 0.49 0.78 4.78
CA ALA A 60 1.81 1.35 5.06
C ALA A 60 2.02 1.59 6.56
N ALA A 61 1.01 2.10 7.28
CA ALA A 61 1.10 2.31 8.73
C ALA A 61 1.32 1.00 9.48
N SER A 62 0.61 -0.07 9.09
CA SER A 62 0.72 -1.37 9.74
C SER A 62 2.05 -2.06 9.45
N VAL A 63 2.48 -2.06 8.19
CA VAL A 63 3.81 -2.57 7.81
C VAL A 63 4.91 -1.81 8.55
N LEU A 64 4.86 -0.48 8.55
CA LEU A 64 5.85 0.35 9.25
C LEU A 64 5.90 0.05 10.75
N THR A 65 4.75 -0.20 11.38
CA THR A 65 4.71 -0.60 12.81
C THR A 65 5.47 -1.92 13.04
N CYS A 66 5.26 -2.92 12.18
CA CYS A 66 5.98 -4.19 12.29
C CYS A 66 7.50 -4.01 12.05
N LEU A 67 7.88 -3.19 11.06
CA LEU A 67 9.27 -2.91 10.73
C LEU A 67 10.00 -2.17 11.86
N GLU A 68 9.39 -1.11 12.42
CA GLU A 68 9.98 -0.31 13.52
C GLU A 68 10.09 -1.11 14.81
N ASN A 69 9.15 -2.00 15.11
CA ASN A 69 9.22 -2.85 16.31
C ASN A 69 10.41 -3.83 16.27
N GLN A 70 10.87 -4.23 15.09
CA GLN A 70 11.96 -5.19 14.92
C GLN A 70 13.30 -4.52 14.56
N SER A 71 13.27 -3.37 13.87
CA SER A 71 14.47 -2.65 13.45
C SER A 71 14.23 -1.14 13.51
N PRO A 72 14.21 -0.56 14.73
CA PRO A 72 13.84 0.83 14.95
C PRO A 72 14.86 1.82 14.39
N GLY A 73 14.35 2.97 13.89
CA GLY A 73 15.16 4.10 13.43
C GLY A 73 15.83 3.90 12.07
N LYS A 74 15.38 2.93 11.29
CA LYS A 74 15.91 2.60 9.95
C LYS A 74 15.04 3.17 8.82
N TRP A 75 13.78 3.49 9.05
CA TRP A 75 12.75 3.71 8.05
C TRP A 75 12.41 5.19 7.92
N LYS A 76 12.90 5.86 6.87
CA LYS A 76 12.55 7.26 6.56
C LYS A 76 11.26 7.31 5.77
N VAL A 77 10.22 7.96 6.28
CA VAL A 77 8.88 7.98 5.67
C VAL A 77 8.61 9.30 4.98
N SER A 78 8.28 9.23 3.68
CA SER A 78 7.81 10.39 2.91
C SER A 78 6.69 9.96 1.95
N PRO A 79 5.42 10.28 2.26
CA PRO A 79 4.29 9.86 1.44
C PRO A 79 4.20 10.64 0.13
N VAL A 80 3.49 10.04 -0.85
CA VAL A 80 3.08 10.69 -2.09
C VAL A 80 1.57 10.56 -2.27
N PHE A 81 0.96 11.50 -3.02
CA PHE A 81 -0.45 11.40 -3.38
C PHE A 81 -0.56 11.01 -4.84
N CYS A 82 -1.34 9.95 -5.10
CA CYS A 82 -1.62 9.50 -6.45
C CYS A 82 -3.12 9.54 -6.73
N SER A 83 -3.48 10.09 -7.86
CA SER A 83 -4.86 10.10 -8.35
C SER A 83 -4.88 9.70 -9.83
N THR A 84 -5.83 8.83 -10.18
CA THR A 84 -6.11 8.52 -11.58
C THR A 84 -7.33 9.32 -11.98
N TYR A 85 -7.11 10.38 -12.76
CA TYR A 85 -8.21 11.21 -13.28
C TYR A 85 -8.83 10.58 -14.52
N THR A 86 -10.16 10.54 -14.52
CA THR A 86 -10.99 10.32 -15.71
C THR A 86 -11.46 11.67 -16.28
N SER A 87 -10.62 12.72 -16.26
CA SER A 87 -10.99 14.00 -16.84
C SER A 87 -10.60 14.11 -18.33
N ASP A 88 -11.36 14.88 -19.08
CA ASP A 88 -11.45 14.93 -20.54
C ASP A 88 -10.15 15.20 -21.33
N SER A 89 -9.03 15.46 -20.69
CA SER A 89 -7.81 15.84 -21.41
C SER A 89 -6.86 14.67 -21.74
N VAL A 90 -6.74 13.63 -20.90
CA VAL A 90 -6.00 12.38 -21.20
C VAL A 90 -6.56 11.25 -20.33
N PRO A 91 -7.46 10.40 -20.82
CA PRO A 91 -8.01 9.30 -20.04
C PRO A 91 -6.93 8.33 -19.55
N GLY A 92 -6.90 8.08 -18.23
CA GLY A 92 -6.06 7.04 -17.64
C GLY A 92 -4.63 7.45 -17.29
N ARG A 93 -4.26 8.74 -17.30
CA ARG A 93 -2.97 9.20 -16.77
C ARG A 93 -3.02 9.29 -15.25
N THR A 94 -2.06 8.66 -14.58
CA THR A 94 -1.85 8.81 -13.13
C THR A 94 -1.16 10.15 -12.88
N GLN A 95 -1.73 10.97 -12.01
CA GLN A 95 -1.09 12.17 -11.50
C GLN A 95 -0.46 11.86 -10.15
N VAL A 96 0.82 12.17 -10.01
CA VAL A 96 1.58 12.01 -8.77
C VAL A 96 1.93 13.38 -8.22
N GLU A 97 1.55 13.63 -6.97
CA GLU A 97 1.88 14.83 -6.23
C GLU A 97 2.85 14.50 -5.10
N PHE A 98 4.02 15.16 -5.13
CA PHE A 98 5.01 15.10 -4.07
C PHE A 98 4.75 16.25 -3.09
N PRO A 99 4.52 15.97 -1.79
CA PRO A 99 4.31 17.04 -0.81
C PRO A 99 5.56 17.92 -0.66
N ASN A 100 5.34 19.16 -0.25
CA ASN A 100 6.43 20.09 0.05
C ASN A 100 7.42 19.48 1.04
N GLY A 101 8.71 19.55 0.70
CA GLY A 101 9.79 18.98 1.52
C GLY A 101 9.98 17.46 1.33
N PHE A 102 9.36 16.83 0.34
CA PHE A 102 9.62 15.42 0.02
C PHE A 102 11.14 15.17 -0.14
N ASP A 103 11.81 15.95 -0.97
CA ASP A 103 13.23 15.78 -1.29
C ASP A 103 14.17 15.97 -0.08
N THR A 104 13.72 16.66 0.96
CA THR A 104 14.49 16.85 2.21
C THR A 104 14.27 15.71 3.22
N LYS A 105 13.24 14.88 3.04
CA LYS A 105 12.87 13.78 3.93
C LYS A 105 13.38 12.43 3.46
N ILE A 106 13.80 12.32 2.22
CA ILE A 106 14.38 11.10 1.65
C ILE A 106 15.91 11.12 1.77
N GLU A 107 16.51 9.92 1.76
CA GLU A 107 17.96 9.72 1.73
C GLU A 107 18.38 9.32 0.33
N LEU A 108 19.06 10.23 -0.40
CA LEU A 108 19.60 9.90 -1.72
C LEU A 108 20.67 8.80 -1.59
N GLY A 109 20.59 7.77 -2.42
CA GLY A 109 21.48 6.61 -2.35
C GLY A 109 21.00 5.47 -1.46
N ALA A 110 20.05 5.71 -0.53
CA ALA A 110 19.40 4.62 0.19
C ALA A 110 18.36 3.92 -0.70
N PRO A 111 18.14 2.60 -0.49
CA PRO A 111 17.07 1.90 -1.15
C PRO A 111 15.71 2.47 -0.76
N THR A 112 14.75 2.33 -1.67
CA THR A 112 13.40 2.91 -1.52
C THR A 112 12.35 1.83 -1.70
N LEU A 113 11.38 1.77 -0.78
CA LEU A 113 10.23 0.87 -0.83
C LEU A 113 8.94 1.69 -0.95
N ILE A 114 8.21 1.49 -2.04
CA ILE A 114 6.86 2.01 -2.23
C ILE A 114 5.87 1.09 -1.53
N LEU A 115 4.90 1.64 -0.79
CA LEU A 115 3.82 0.88 -0.15
C LEU A 115 2.46 1.35 -0.68
N ASP A 116 1.72 0.47 -1.36
CA ASP A 116 0.39 0.76 -1.89
C ASP A 116 -0.63 -0.32 -1.50
N ALA A 117 -1.92 0.03 -1.56
CA ALA A 117 -2.98 -0.91 -1.21
C ALA A 117 -3.23 -1.96 -2.28
N ILE A 118 -3.17 -1.60 -3.56
CA ILE A 118 -3.50 -2.52 -4.65
C ILE A 118 -2.66 -2.24 -5.89
N TYR A 119 -2.13 -3.30 -6.45
CA TYR A 119 -1.56 -3.31 -7.78
C TYR A 119 -2.60 -3.89 -8.75
N ASP A 120 -3.22 -3.03 -9.50
CA ASP A 120 -4.26 -3.38 -10.49
C ASP A 120 -3.69 -3.31 -11.92
N SER A 121 -3.76 -2.16 -12.57
CA SER A 121 -3.18 -1.97 -13.91
C SER A 121 -1.66 -1.74 -13.92
N GLY A 122 -1.05 -1.51 -12.78
CA GLY A 122 0.37 -1.18 -12.63
C GLY A 122 0.74 0.28 -12.96
N ARG A 123 -0.19 1.10 -13.44
CA ARG A 123 0.09 2.47 -13.88
C ARG A 123 0.62 3.37 -12.77
N THR A 124 0.04 3.28 -11.58
CA THR A 124 0.47 4.08 -10.42
C THR A 124 1.92 3.79 -10.05
N LEU A 125 2.24 2.51 -9.87
CA LEU A 125 3.62 2.12 -9.52
C LEU A 125 4.58 2.40 -10.67
N GLY A 126 4.19 2.13 -11.92
CA GLY A 126 5.03 2.40 -13.09
C GLY A 126 5.41 3.88 -13.20
N GLU A 127 4.46 4.80 -13.03
CA GLU A 127 4.72 6.25 -13.02
C GLU A 127 5.60 6.65 -11.83
N LEU A 128 5.32 6.12 -10.64
CA LEU A 128 6.13 6.38 -9.45
C LEU A 128 7.57 5.90 -9.62
N PHE A 129 7.81 4.73 -10.20
CA PHE A 129 9.16 4.24 -10.47
C PHE A 129 9.96 5.21 -11.35
N ILE A 130 9.34 5.77 -12.39
CA ILE A 130 9.97 6.73 -13.29
C ILE A 130 10.31 8.01 -12.51
N LEU A 131 9.32 8.61 -11.85
CA LEU A 131 9.47 9.89 -11.15
C LEU A 131 10.46 9.82 -9.97
N LEU A 132 10.48 8.71 -9.24
CA LEU A 132 11.44 8.52 -8.15
C LEU A 132 12.88 8.33 -8.67
N LYS A 133 13.06 7.65 -9.80
CA LYS A 133 14.37 7.55 -10.47
C LYS A 133 14.84 8.91 -10.97
N ASP A 134 13.95 9.72 -11.55
CA ASP A 134 14.26 11.08 -12.00
C ASP A 134 14.66 12.00 -10.84
N LYS A 135 14.13 11.76 -9.63
CA LYS A 135 14.57 12.41 -8.39
C LYS A 135 15.90 11.87 -7.84
N GLY A 136 16.53 10.93 -8.52
CA GLY A 136 17.83 10.35 -8.14
C GLY A 136 17.76 9.19 -7.15
N LEU A 137 16.55 8.68 -6.82
CA LEU A 137 16.41 7.50 -6.00
C LEU A 137 16.76 6.24 -6.78
N LYS A 138 17.57 5.40 -6.15
CA LYS A 138 18.03 4.13 -6.72
C LYS A 138 17.43 2.96 -5.95
N LEU A 139 17.50 1.76 -6.52
CA LEU A 139 17.01 0.54 -5.85
C LEU A 139 15.57 0.68 -5.35
N VAL A 140 14.69 1.19 -6.23
CA VAL A 140 13.26 1.33 -5.91
C VAL A 140 12.58 -0.04 -6.03
N ARG A 141 11.88 -0.44 -4.98
CA ARG A 141 11.07 -1.65 -4.86
C ARG A 141 9.64 -1.29 -4.46
N SER A 142 8.72 -2.25 -4.56
CA SER A 142 7.34 -2.05 -4.18
C SER A 142 6.77 -3.21 -3.38
N ALA A 143 5.89 -2.89 -2.44
CA ALA A 143 5.08 -3.83 -1.71
C ALA A 143 3.62 -3.40 -1.72
N VAL A 144 2.71 -4.35 -1.91
CA VAL A 144 1.28 -4.09 -2.00
C VAL A 144 0.47 -5.03 -1.10
N LEU A 145 -0.69 -4.56 -0.65
CA LEU A 145 -1.61 -5.42 0.09
C LEU A 145 -2.27 -6.43 -0.86
N ILE A 146 -2.69 -5.99 -2.03
CA ILE A 146 -3.30 -6.86 -3.05
C ILE A 146 -2.57 -6.71 -4.38
N ASN A 147 -2.10 -7.82 -4.93
CA ASN A 147 -1.70 -7.93 -6.33
C ASN A 147 -2.85 -8.58 -7.12
N ARG A 148 -3.53 -7.79 -7.95
CA ARG A 148 -4.54 -8.35 -8.86
C ARG A 148 -3.84 -9.05 -10.01
N ILE A 149 -4.16 -10.29 -10.27
CA ILE A 149 -3.59 -11.06 -11.39
C ILE A 149 -4.27 -10.60 -12.68
N VAL A 150 -3.52 -9.92 -13.54
CA VAL A 150 -3.97 -9.44 -14.86
C VAL A 150 -2.93 -9.89 -15.89
N LEU A 151 -3.39 -10.50 -16.98
CA LEU A 151 -2.51 -10.88 -18.09
C LEU A 151 -2.04 -9.63 -18.85
N ASP A 152 -0.84 -9.71 -19.44
CA ASP A 152 -0.27 -8.70 -20.35
C ASP A 152 -0.15 -7.28 -19.76
N ARG A 153 0.28 -7.17 -18.50
CA ARG A 153 0.60 -5.86 -17.92
C ARG A 153 1.85 -5.26 -18.56
N PRO A 154 1.83 -3.94 -18.84
CA PRO A 154 3.00 -3.25 -19.39
C PRO A 154 4.08 -2.95 -18.34
N PHE A 155 3.81 -3.20 -17.05
CA PHE A 155 4.69 -2.88 -15.94
C PHE A 155 5.05 -4.14 -15.15
N GLN A 156 6.23 -4.11 -14.53
CA GLN A 156 6.72 -5.20 -13.68
C GLN A 156 5.81 -5.38 -12.46
N ASP A 157 5.55 -6.62 -12.08
CA ASP A 157 4.84 -6.97 -10.86
C ASP A 157 5.53 -6.41 -9.59
N PRO A 158 4.77 -6.18 -8.51
CA PRO A 158 5.36 -5.72 -7.25
C PRO A 158 6.34 -6.76 -6.70
N ASP A 159 7.38 -6.27 -6.00
CA ASP A 159 8.40 -7.15 -5.41
C ASP A 159 7.85 -7.97 -4.24
N PHE A 160 6.85 -7.43 -3.54
CA PHE A 160 6.18 -8.08 -2.43
C PHE A 160 4.67 -7.87 -2.53
N ALA A 161 3.89 -8.90 -2.25
CA ALA A 161 2.42 -8.82 -2.17
C ALA A 161 1.93 -9.66 -0.99
N VAL A 162 0.92 -9.14 -0.26
CA VAL A 162 0.29 -9.91 0.82
C VAL A 162 -0.69 -10.93 0.23
N PHE A 163 -1.54 -10.48 -0.69
CA PHE A 163 -2.55 -11.32 -1.32
C PHE A 163 -2.49 -11.23 -2.85
N GLU A 164 -2.69 -12.37 -3.50
CA GLU A 164 -2.97 -12.46 -4.92
C GLU A 164 -4.50 -12.50 -5.13
N LEU A 165 -5.00 -11.74 -6.09
CA LEU A 165 -6.42 -11.69 -6.41
C LEU A 165 -6.66 -11.97 -7.90
N ASP A 166 -7.13 -13.18 -8.19
CA ASP A 166 -7.56 -13.59 -9.53
C ASP A 166 -9.06 -13.31 -9.71
N SER A 167 -9.41 -12.04 -9.76
CA SER A 167 -10.79 -11.58 -9.94
C SER A 167 -10.83 -10.10 -10.31
N ASP A 168 -11.77 -9.72 -11.16
CA ASP A 168 -12.08 -8.34 -11.54
C ASP A 168 -13.05 -7.64 -10.58
N LYS A 169 -13.54 -8.34 -9.54
CA LYS A 169 -14.46 -7.78 -8.54
C LYS A 169 -13.88 -6.55 -7.86
N TRP A 170 -14.73 -5.57 -7.65
CA TRP A 170 -14.38 -4.39 -6.88
C TRP A 170 -14.18 -4.76 -5.41
N VAL A 171 -13.08 -4.31 -4.81
CA VAL A 171 -12.73 -4.61 -3.42
C VAL A 171 -12.67 -3.34 -2.58
N VAL A 172 -13.07 -3.45 -1.31
CA VAL A 172 -13.08 -2.36 -0.33
C VAL A 172 -12.53 -2.84 1.01
N GLY A 173 -12.13 -1.91 1.84
CA GLY A 173 -11.57 -2.18 3.18
C GLY A 173 -10.06 -2.12 3.20
N TYR A 174 -9.51 -1.91 4.36
CA TYR A 174 -8.08 -1.78 4.64
C TYR A 174 -7.36 -0.76 3.73
N GLY A 175 -7.96 0.44 3.58
CA GLY A 175 -7.48 1.50 2.70
C GLY A 175 -8.19 1.58 1.36
N LEU A 176 -8.67 0.45 0.83
CA LEU A 176 -9.43 0.38 -0.41
C LEU A 176 -10.84 0.95 -0.24
N ASP A 177 -11.38 1.56 -1.29
CA ASP A 177 -12.62 2.30 -1.21
C ASP A 177 -13.65 2.02 -2.31
N SER A 178 -14.88 2.46 -2.04
CA SER A 178 -15.90 2.75 -3.03
C SER A 178 -16.46 4.15 -2.74
N ASN A 179 -16.26 5.10 -3.66
CA ASN A 179 -16.65 6.51 -3.49
C ASN A 179 -16.13 7.13 -2.18
N GLN A 180 -14.86 6.94 -1.85
CA GLN A 180 -14.18 7.39 -0.62
C GLN A 180 -14.69 6.75 0.68
N LEU A 181 -15.60 5.78 0.60
CA LEU A 181 -16.16 5.06 1.74
C LEU A 181 -15.44 3.73 1.96
N TYR A 182 -15.61 3.13 3.14
CA TYR A 182 -15.15 1.79 3.55
C TYR A 182 -13.65 1.62 3.81
N ARG A 183 -12.81 2.64 3.59
CA ARG A 183 -11.35 2.53 3.79
C ARG A 183 -10.95 2.04 5.20
N GLY A 184 -11.73 2.40 6.23
CA GLY A 184 -11.45 2.06 7.63
C GLY A 184 -11.85 0.65 8.07
N LEU A 185 -12.42 -0.19 7.20
CA LEU A 185 -12.73 -1.58 7.55
C LEU A 185 -11.43 -2.37 7.79
N SER A 186 -11.43 -3.23 8.81
CA SER A 186 -10.25 -4.03 9.18
C SER A 186 -10.05 -5.28 8.32
N GLY A 187 -11.10 -5.74 7.64
CA GLY A 187 -11.06 -6.81 6.65
C GLY A 187 -11.17 -6.26 5.23
N ILE A 188 -11.05 -7.14 4.24
CA ILE A 188 -11.20 -6.84 2.82
C ILE A 188 -12.46 -7.55 2.31
N TYR A 189 -13.28 -6.82 1.58
CA TYR A 189 -14.58 -7.27 1.08
C TYR A 189 -14.65 -7.10 -0.43
N ALA A 190 -15.24 -8.06 -1.13
CA ALA A 190 -15.49 -8.02 -2.56
C ALA A 190 -16.96 -7.70 -2.83
N LYS A 191 -17.22 -6.85 -3.80
CA LYS A 191 -18.58 -6.53 -4.27
C LYS A 191 -19.21 -7.78 -4.91
N LEU A 192 -20.46 -8.06 -4.54
CA LEU A 192 -21.25 -9.22 -5.06
C LEU A 192 -21.67 -9.02 -6.51
#